data_798abdbd949bd1d5ddee776211774618
#
_entry.id   798abdbd949bd1d5ddee776211774618
#
_cell.length_a   1.000
_cell.length_b   1.000
_cell.length_c   1.000
_cell.angle_alpha   90.00
_cell.angle_beta   90.00
_cell.angle_gamma   90.00
#
_symmetry.space_group_name_H-M   'P 1'
#
loop_
_entity.id
_entity.type
_entity.pdbx_description
1 polymer ?
#
loop_
_entity_poly.entity_id
_entity_poly.type
_entity_poly.pdbx_seq_one_letter_code
_entity_poly.pdbx_strand_id
1 'polypeptide(L)'
;STVSTSFAWGLEYEYANYSGTTMRYPSQYGGTTVDEDFKAITEMMFKPQHTLRAGIEIKPVSALSLRAGYNYITSTTTPDSYWDPYFSNNALAYPTGLDYMNLSDTHIATFGLGYRYKWFYADLAYKYRHQTGEYHAFDSFYSNVEKSPIPVDLSRHSITATLGVRF
;
A
#
# COMPACT_ATOMS: atom_id res chain seq x y z
N SER A 1 -39.69 -20.93 11.61
CA SER A 1 -38.61 -20.48 10.69
C SER A 1 -37.24 -20.61 11.39
N THR A 2 -36.46 -21.56 10.96
CA THR A 2 -35.07 -21.71 11.43
C THR A 2 -34.25 -20.52 10.93
N VAL A 3 -33.85 -19.65 11.83
CA VAL A 3 -32.88 -18.60 11.53
C VAL A 3 -31.51 -19.28 11.39
N SER A 4 -31.04 -19.45 10.17
CA SER A 4 -29.69 -19.95 9.92
C SER A 4 -28.72 -18.78 9.93
N THR A 5 -27.92 -18.67 10.98
CA THR A 5 -26.78 -17.73 11.00
C THR A 5 -25.72 -18.27 10.04
N SER A 6 -25.41 -17.50 9.02
CA SER A 6 -24.31 -17.80 8.12
C SER A 6 -23.08 -17.02 8.56
N PHE A 7 -21.96 -17.73 8.61
CA PHE A 7 -20.66 -17.17 8.90
C PHE A 7 -19.71 -17.50 7.75
N ALA A 8 -18.97 -16.52 7.30
CA ALA A 8 -17.90 -16.70 6.32
C ALA A 8 -16.67 -15.92 6.78
N TRP A 9 -15.51 -16.44 6.45
CA TRP A 9 -14.24 -15.77 6.66
C TRP A 9 -13.33 -15.99 5.46
N GLY A 10 -12.36 -15.09 5.30
CA GLY A 10 -11.35 -15.18 4.27
C GLY A 10 -10.03 -14.66 4.77
N LEU A 11 -8.96 -15.27 4.30
CA LEU A 11 -7.58 -14.87 4.52
C LEU A 11 -6.88 -14.88 3.16
N GLU A 12 -6.17 -13.81 2.85
CA GLU A 12 -5.40 -13.67 1.62
C GLU A 12 -4.01 -13.16 1.95
N TYR A 13 -3.01 -13.73 1.29
CA TYR A 13 -1.64 -13.26 1.33
C TYR A 13 -1.15 -13.00 -0.08
N GLU A 14 -0.53 -11.84 -0.27
CA GLU A 14 0.07 -11.42 -1.53
C GLU A 14 1.52 -11.04 -1.28
N TYR A 15 2.39 -11.45 -2.20
CA TYR A 15 3.81 -11.13 -2.20
C TYR A 15 4.17 -10.46 -3.52
N ALA A 16 4.82 -9.29 -3.45
CA ALA A 16 5.34 -8.58 -4.60
C ALA A 16 6.79 -8.18 -4.36
N ASN A 17 7.70 -8.58 -5.25
CA ASN A 17 9.11 -8.24 -5.12
C ASN A 17 9.44 -7.01 -5.97
N TYR A 18 9.59 -5.86 -5.32
CA TYR A 18 10.00 -4.61 -5.97
C TYR A 18 11.52 -4.46 -6.07
N SER A 19 12.29 -5.09 -5.18
CA SER A 19 13.75 -5.07 -5.25
C SER A 19 14.32 -5.82 -6.44
N GLY A 20 13.53 -6.71 -7.04
CA GLY A 20 13.92 -7.45 -8.24
C GLY A 20 13.68 -6.72 -9.56
N THR A 21 13.29 -5.45 -9.54
CA THR A 21 13.08 -4.65 -10.75
C THR A 21 14.39 -4.41 -11.46
N THR A 22 14.43 -4.70 -12.78
CA THR A 22 15.62 -4.51 -13.60
C THR A 22 15.29 -3.69 -14.84
N MET A 23 16.22 -2.81 -15.23
CA MET A 23 16.16 -2.12 -16.52
C MET A 23 17.07 -2.82 -17.51
N ARG A 24 16.65 -2.86 -18.78
CA ARG A 24 17.43 -3.45 -19.87
C ARG A 24 17.48 -2.49 -21.04
N TYR A 25 18.63 -2.38 -21.68
CA TYR A 25 18.82 -1.58 -22.86
C TYR A 25 19.39 -2.42 -24.03
N PRO A 26 19.18 -2.02 -25.28
CA PRO A 26 19.74 -2.74 -26.43
C PRO A 26 21.27 -2.76 -26.39
N SER A 27 21.85 -3.94 -26.59
CA SER A 27 23.29 -4.09 -26.72
C SER A 27 23.74 -3.80 -28.16
N GLN A 28 24.90 -3.16 -28.31
CA GLN A 28 25.51 -2.92 -29.62
C GLN A 28 25.93 -4.20 -30.35
N TYR A 29 26.02 -5.33 -29.63
CA TYR A 29 26.35 -6.65 -30.19
C TYR A 29 25.11 -7.52 -30.44
N GLY A 30 23.92 -6.95 -30.34
CA GLY A 30 22.65 -7.67 -30.43
C GLY A 30 22.15 -8.17 -29.06
N GLY A 31 20.82 -8.31 -28.94
CA GLY A 31 20.18 -8.67 -27.68
C GLY A 31 20.01 -7.47 -26.74
N THR A 32 19.87 -7.75 -25.43
CA THR A 32 19.70 -6.74 -24.39
C THR A 32 20.69 -6.96 -23.26
N THR A 33 21.19 -5.88 -22.68
CA THR A 33 22.06 -5.89 -21.50
C THR A 33 21.28 -5.36 -20.30
N VAL A 34 21.48 -5.97 -19.12
CA VAL A 34 20.94 -5.48 -17.86
C VAL A 34 21.75 -4.26 -17.42
N ASP A 35 21.04 -3.26 -16.90
CA ASP A 35 21.65 -2.14 -16.21
C ASP A 35 21.95 -2.57 -14.77
N GLU A 36 23.21 -2.93 -14.51
CA GLU A 36 23.63 -3.44 -13.20
C GLU A 36 23.63 -2.32 -12.14
N ASP A 37 23.87 -1.07 -12.51
CA ASP A 37 23.82 0.06 -11.59
C ASP A 37 22.37 0.33 -11.15
N PHE A 38 21.44 0.34 -12.08
CA PHE A 38 20.02 0.43 -11.77
C PHE A 38 19.54 -0.69 -10.85
N LYS A 39 19.98 -1.92 -11.14
CA LYS A 39 19.64 -3.09 -10.35
C LYS A 39 20.17 -2.96 -8.92
N ALA A 40 21.44 -2.59 -8.74
CA ALA A 40 22.05 -2.41 -7.43
C ALA A 40 21.33 -1.34 -6.59
N ILE A 41 20.97 -0.21 -7.21
CA ILE A 41 20.18 0.85 -6.55
C ILE A 41 18.79 0.33 -6.16
N THR A 42 18.12 -0.39 -7.05
CA THR A 42 16.78 -0.93 -6.78
C THR A 42 16.81 -1.94 -5.62
N GLU A 43 17.81 -2.81 -5.58
CA GLU A 43 17.98 -3.78 -4.48
C GLU A 43 18.27 -3.09 -3.13
N MET A 44 18.95 -1.95 -3.13
CA MET A 44 19.22 -1.17 -1.93
C MET A 44 18.01 -0.37 -1.45
N MET A 45 17.28 0.27 -2.37
CA MET A 45 16.19 1.19 -2.03
C MET A 45 14.85 0.50 -1.77
N PHE A 46 14.62 -0.65 -2.40
CA PHE A 46 13.34 -1.34 -2.32
C PHE A 46 13.47 -2.71 -1.66
N LYS A 47 12.39 -3.10 -1.00
CA LYS A 47 12.22 -4.43 -0.40
C LYS A 47 10.94 -5.07 -0.91
N PRO A 48 10.80 -6.39 -0.77
CA PRO A 48 9.57 -7.08 -1.07
C PRO A 48 8.41 -6.52 -0.22
N GLN A 49 7.25 -6.40 -0.85
CA GLN A 49 6.01 -6.05 -0.18
C GLN A 49 5.22 -7.30 0.15
N HIS A 50 4.73 -7.36 1.37
CA HIS A 50 3.82 -8.37 1.86
C HIS A 50 2.47 -7.72 2.14
N THR A 51 1.40 -8.30 1.63
CA THR A 51 0.05 -7.87 1.92
C THR A 51 -0.71 -9.02 2.56
N LEU A 52 -1.23 -8.79 3.76
CA LEU A 52 -2.11 -9.72 4.46
C LEU A 52 -3.50 -9.11 4.54
N ARG A 53 -4.52 -9.84 4.08
CA ARG A 53 -5.92 -9.42 4.15
C ARG A 53 -6.72 -10.49 4.89
N ALA A 54 -7.47 -10.07 5.88
CA ALA A 54 -8.38 -10.92 6.62
C ALA A 54 -9.76 -10.29 6.65
N GLY A 55 -10.81 -11.10 6.55
CA GLY A 55 -12.16 -10.61 6.59
C GLY A 55 -13.14 -11.64 7.13
N ILE A 56 -14.20 -11.14 7.74
CA ILE A 56 -15.33 -11.93 8.23
C ILE A 56 -16.66 -11.35 7.78
N GLU A 57 -17.61 -12.20 7.53
CA GLU A 57 -19.01 -11.84 7.30
C GLU A 57 -19.90 -12.70 8.20
N ILE A 58 -20.85 -12.05 8.88
CA ILE A 58 -21.85 -12.69 9.70
C ILE A 58 -23.22 -12.25 9.22
N LYS A 59 -24.12 -13.20 8.97
CA LYS A 59 -25.53 -12.96 8.65
C LYS A 59 -26.41 -13.44 9.79
N PRO A 60 -26.66 -12.61 10.80
CA PRO A 60 -27.50 -13.02 11.95
C PRO A 60 -28.92 -13.38 11.51
N VAL A 61 -29.42 -12.71 10.49
CA VAL A 61 -30.67 -12.99 9.79
C VAL A 61 -30.46 -12.87 8.28
N SER A 62 -31.32 -13.49 7.48
CA SER A 62 -31.20 -13.51 6.02
C SER A 62 -31.16 -12.12 5.38
N ALA A 63 -31.75 -11.13 6.04
CA ALA A 63 -31.81 -9.75 5.57
C ALA A 63 -30.58 -8.88 5.94
N LEU A 64 -29.80 -9.29 6.94
CA LEU A 64 -28.74 -8.47 7.52
C LEU A 64 -27.36 -9.12 7.35
N SER A 65 -26.38 -8.37 6.86
CA SER A 65 -24.99 -8.77 6.75
C SER A 65 -24.09 -7.79 7.52
N LEU A 66 -23.28 -8.31 8.41
CA LEU A 66 -22.24 -7.58 9.13
C LEU A 66 -20.90 -8.04 8.60
N ARG A 67 -20.03 -7.10 8.24
CA ARG A 67 -18.71 -7.39 7.69
C ARG A 67 -17.65 -6.62 8.46
N ALA A 68 -16.51 -7.27 8.69
CA ALA A 68 -15.32 -6.62 9.19
C ALA A 68 -14.11 -7.16 8.44
N GLY A 69 -13.14 -6.30 8.18
CA GLY A 69 -11.92 -6.69 7.50
C GLY A 69 -10.73 -5.85 7.95
N TYR A 70 -9.56 -6.45 7.80
CA TYR A 70 -8.30 -5.81 8.10
C TYR A 70 -7.27 -6.16 7.03
N ASN A 71 -6.56 -5.14 6.55
CA ASN A 71 -5.45 -5.31 5.64
C ASN A 71 -4.19 -4.70 6.26
N TYR A 72 -3.12 -5.45 6.19
CA TYR A 72 -1.77 -5.03 6.54
C TYR A 72 -0.90 -5.10 5.29
N ILE A 73 -0.25 -3.99 4.96
CA ILE A 73 0.58 -3.86 3.77
C ILE A 73 1.94 -3.32 4.23
N THR A 74 2.99 -4.10 4.06
CA THR A 74 4.34 -3.64 4.41
C THR A 74 4.83 -2.57 3.44
N SER A 75 5.69 -1.68 3.92
CA SER A 75 6.38 -0.71 3.08
C SER A 75 7.21 -1.40 2.00
N THR A 76 7.29 -0.79 0.84
CA THR A 76 8.16 -1.22 -0.27
C THR A 76 9.54 -0.61 -0.22
N THR A 77 9.74 0.42 0.59
CA THR A 77 11.01 1.14 0.72
C THR A 77 11.77 0.68 1.95
N THR A 78 13.09 0.63 1.85
CA THR A 78 13.96 0.40 2.99
C THR A 78 14.06 1.67 3.85
N PRO A 79 14.44 1.57 5.15
CA PRO A 79 14.71 2.77 5.94
C PRO A 79 15.78 3.68 5.35
N ASP A 80 16.74 3.08 4.65
CA ASP A 80 17.86 3.77 4.01
C ASP A 80 17.55 4.22 2.58
N SER A 81 16.31 4.10 2.12
CA SER A 81 15.86 4.54 0.79
C SER A 81 15.71 6.06 0.68
N TYR A 82 16.46 6.78 1.48
CA TYR A 82 16.65 8.20 1.26
C TYR A 82 17.82 8.40 0.28
N TRP A 83 17.82 9.54 -0.38
CA TRP A 83 18.86 9.88 -1.32
C TRP A 83 20.26 9.84 -0.67
N ASP A 84 21.11 8.92 -1.16
CA ASP A 84 22.52 8.91 -0.81
C ASP A 84 23.31 9.75 -1.84
N PRO A 85 24.03 10.78 -1.40
CA PRO A 85 24.88 11.60 -2.28
C PRO A 85 25.96 10.81 -3.03
N TYR A 86 26.34 9.62 -2.57
CA TYR A 86 27.23 8.71 -3.28
C TYR A 86 26.61 8.17 -4.58
N PHE A 87 25.31 8.00 -4.63
CA PHE A 87 24.57 7.54 -5.81
C PHE A 87 24.06 8.68 -6.67
N SER A 88 24.14 9.92 -6.21
CA SER A 88 23.70 11.10 -6.96
C SER A 88 24.47 11.34 -8.25
N ASN A 89 25.66 10.78 -8.38
CA ASN A 89 26.46 10.85 -9.63
C ASN A 89 26.01 9.82 -10.67
N ASN A 90 25.12 8.90 -10.33
CA ASN A 90 24.57 7.93 -11.26
C ASN A 90 23.24 8.44 -11.78
N ALA A 91 23.11 8.48 -13.08
CA ALA A 91 22.04 9.13 -13.86
C ALA A 91 20.59 8.66 -13.59
N LEU A 92 20.38 7.79 -12.63
CA LEU A 92 19.07 7.25 -12.30
C LEU A 92 18.27 8.07 -11.29
N ALA A 93 18.92 8.93 -10.55
CA ALA A 93 18.30 9.74 -9.54
C ALA A 93 18.41 11.22 -9.87
N TYR A 94 17.76 11.64 -10.95
CA TYR A 94 17.38 13.04 -11.07
C TYR A 94 15.90 13.18 -10.68
N PRO A 95 15.54 13.11 -9.37
CA PRO A 95 14.25 13.58 -8.98
C PRO A 95 14.20 15.05 -9.35
N THR A 96 13.15 15.45 -10.01
CA THR A 96 12.88 16.86 -10.34
C THR A 96 12.59 17.70 -9.09
N GLY A 97 12.43 17.05 -7.92
CA GLY A 97 12.27 17.64 -6.60
C GLY A 97 13.38 17.23 -5.65
N LEU A 98 13.72 18.10 -4.70
CA LEU A 98 14.68 17.84 -3.63
C LEU A 98 14.02 17.21 -2.39
N ASP A 99 12.70 17.13 -2.40
CA ASP A 99 11.90 16.55 -1.33
C ASP A 99 11.44 15.13 -1.68
N TYR A 100 11.33 14.31 -0.67
CA TYR A 100 10.75 12.96 -0.82
C TYR A 100 10.08 12.51 0.48
N MET A 101 9.21 11.51 0.37
CA MET A 101 8.50 10.93 1.48
C MET A 101 8.73 9.42 1.51
N ASN A 102 9.29 8.95 2.63
CA ASN A 102 9.42 7.51 2.90
C ASN A 102 8.24 7.05 3.75
N LEU A 103 7.37 6.24 3.17
CA LEU A 103 6.16 5.77 3.82
C LEU A 103 6.38 4.38 4.44
N SER A 104 5.98 4.23 5.69
CA SER A 104 6.00 2.98 6.43
C SER A 104 4.81 2.08 6.08
N ASP A 105 4.58 1.07 6.89
CA ASP A 105 3.51 0.09 6.70
C ASP A 105 2.12 0.75 6.73
N THR A 106 1.21 0.18 5.96
CA THR A 106 -0.18 0.65 5.87
C THR A 106 -1.12 -0.31 6.59
N HIS A 107 -1.96 0.24 7.45
CA HIS A 107 -3.02 -0.46 8.15
C HIS A 107 -4.39 0.02 7.63
N ILE A 108 -5.26 -0.92 7.28
CA ILE A 108 -6.61 -0.60 6.80
C ILE A 108 -7.61 -1.45 7.57
N ALA A 109 -8.50 -0.80 8.32
CA ALA A 109 -9.65 -1.44 8.94
C ALA A 109 -10.92 -1.09 8.16
N THR A 110 -11.79 -2.08 7.97
CA THR A 110 -13.06 -1.92 7.25
C THR A 110 -14.20 -2.51 8.04
N PHE A 111 -15.35 -1.83 8.01
CA PHE A 111 -16.60 -2.30 8.58
C PHE A 111 -17.72 -2.10 7.56
N GLY A 112 -18.61 -3.07 7.46
CA GLY A 112 -19.72 -3.05 6.52
C GLY A 112 -21.01 -3.52 7.15
N LEU A 113 -22.10 -2.82 6.80
CA LEU A 113 -23.47 -3.17 7.16
C LEU A 113 -24.27 -3.29 5.87
N GLY A 114 -24.80 -4.46 5.60
CA GLY A 114 -25.65 -4.73 4.46
C GLY A 114 -27.05 -5.11 4.91
N TYR A 115 -28.07 -4.50 4.29
CA TYR A 115 -29.46 -4.87 4.49
C TYR A 115 -30.10 -5.21 3.15
N ARG A 116 -30.78 -6.33 3.09
CA ARG A 116 -31.49 -6.79 1.89
C ARG A 116 -32.89 -7.26 2.23
N TYR A 117 -33.86 -6.68 1.57
CA TYR A 117 -35.26 -7.06 1.75
C TYR A 117 -36.02 -7.07 0.41
N LYS A 118 -36.51 -8.25 0.02
CA LYS A 118 -37.22 -8.45 -1.25
C LYS A 118 -36.49 -7.83 -2.44
N TRP A 119 -36.98 -6.76 -2.97
CA TRP A 119 -36.48 -6.03 -4.13
C TRP A 119 -35.52 -4.89 -3.79
N PHE A 120 -35.36 -4.55 -2.52
CA PHE A 120 -34.51 -3.44 -2.05
C PHE A 120 -33.25 -3.95 -1.36
N TYR A 121 -32.14 -3.27 -1.57
CA TYR A 121 -30.92 -3.46 -0.78
C TYR A 121 -30.25 -2.14 -0.45
N ALA A 122 -29.59 -2.09 0.69
CA ALA A 122 -28.78 -0.98 1.16
C ALA A 122 -27.48 -1.53 1.78
N ASP A 123 -26.35 -0.95 1.40
CA ASP A 123 -25.06 -1.26 1.99
C ASP A 123 -24.41 0.04 2.47
N LEU A 124 -23.81 -0.02 3.66
CA LEU A 124 -23.00 1.03 4.24
C LEU A 124 -21.63 0.44 4.56
N ALA A 125 -20.57 1.06 4.08
CA ALA A 125 -19.21 0.66 4.36
C ALA A 125 -18.39 1.82 4.91
N TYR A 126 -17.60 1.53 5.93
CA TYR A 126 -16.62 2.42 6.51
C TYR A 126 -15.23 1.83 6.34
N LYS A 127 -14.28 2.64 5.93
CA LYS A 127 -12.87 2.30 5.80
C LYS A 127 -12.01 3.34 6.50
N TYR A 128 -11.14 2.87 7.38
CA TYR A 128 -10.06 3.64 7.99
C TYR A 128 -8.73 3.15 7.47
N ARG A 129 -7.90 4.07 6.96
CA ARG A 129 -6.52 3.81 6.58
C ARG A 129 -5.61 4.67 7.44
N HIS A 130 -4.59 4.04 7.97
CA HIS A 130 -3.53 4.69 8.73
C HIS A 130 -2.17 4.27 8.17
N GLN A 131 -1.27 5.24 8.05
CA GLN A 131 0.09 5.04 7.57
C GLN A 131 0.95 6.16 8.14
N THR A 132 2.11 5.80 8.66
CA THR A 132 3.12 6.77 9.09
C THR A 132 4.20 6.91 8.01
N GLY A 133 5.08 7.88 8.16
CA GLY A 133 6.19 8.08 7.26
C GLY A 133 7.12 9.17 7.74
N GLU A 134 8.15 9.40 6.95
CA GLU A 134 9.14 10.43 7.14
C GLU A 134 9.21 11.30 5.89
N TYR A 135 9.03 12.59 6.09
CA TYR A 135 9.16 13.56 5.03
C TYR A 135 10.52 14.26 5.13
N HIS A 136 11.24 14.25 4.03
CA HIS A 136 12.53 14.91 3.86
C HIS A 136 12.32 16.11 2.94
N ALA A 137 12.34 17.31 3.52
CA ALA A 137 11.99 18.55 2.80
C ALA A 137 13.05 18.98 1.79
N PHE A 138 14.29 18.60 2.01
CA PHE A 138 15.39 18.87 1.08
C PHE A 138 16.56 17.92 1.37
N ASP A 139 17.35 17.67 0.36
CA ASP A 139 18.66 17.08 0.50
C ASP A 139 19.74 18.18 0.40
N SER A 140 20.71 18.12 1.29
CA SER A 140 21.83 19.08 1.31
C SER A 140 23.13 18.36 0.95
N PHE A 141 23.63 18.68 -0.24
CA PHE A 141 24.87 18.13 -0.76
C PHE A 141 26.13 18.60 0.03
N TYR A 142 26.03 19.74 0.70
CA TYR A 142 27.17 20.47 1.26
C TYR A 142 27.14 20.72 2.76
N SER A 143 26.13 20.27 3.47
CA SER A 143 26.04 20.59 4.89
C SER A 143 26.16 19.38 5.76
N ASN A 144 27.08 19.46 6.74
CA ASN A 144 27.12 18.55 7.92
C ASN A 144 25.89 18.82 8.85
N VAL A 145 24.81 19.38 8.33
CA VAL A 145 23.58 19.57 9.09
C VAL A 145 22.93 18.22 9.21
N GLU A 146 22.70 17.76 10.43
CA GLU A 146 21.87 16.59 10.71
C GLU A 146 20.50 16.79 10.05
N LYS A 147 20.22 15.94 9.06
CA LYS A 147 18.95 15.95 8.35
C LYS A 147 17.95 15.15 9.17
N SER A 148 17.26 15.82 10.08
CA SER A 148 16.20 15.19 10.83
C SER A 148 14.95 15.09 9.96
N PRO A 149 14.46 13.88 9.66
CA PRO A 149 13.22 13.72 8.93
C PRO A 149 12.04 14.28 9.74
N ILE A 150 11.05 14.78 9.05
CA ILE A 150 9.80 15.25 9.65
C ILE A 150 8.85 14.06 9.72
N PRO A 151 8.45 13.61 10.92
CA PRO A 151 7.49 12.52 11.04
C PRO A 151 6.13 12.94 10.48
N VAL A 152 5.53 12.05 9.69
CA VAL A 152 4.23 12.27 9.04
C VAL A 152 3.28 11.16 9.47
N ASP A 153 2.07 11.55 9.86
CA ASP A 153 0.96 10.65 10.14
C ASP A 153 -0.15 10.90 9.10
N LEU A 154 -0.47 9.87 8.35
CA LEU A 154 -1.48 9.91 7.31
C LEU A 154 -2.66 9.04 7.73
N SER A 155 -3.78 9.67 8.06
CA SER A 155 -5.02 8.99 8.34
C SER A 155 -6.11 9.38 7.36
N ARG A 156 -6.90 8.40 6.92
CA ARG A 156 -8.00 8.62 5.99
C ARG A 156 -9.24 7.82 6.40
N HIS A 157 -10.35 8.52 6.51
CA HIS A 157 -11.67 7.94 6.72
C HIS A 157 -12.46 7.99 5.42
N SER A 158 -13.14 6.90 5.09
CA SER A 158 -14.01 6.83 3.91
C SER A 158 -15.31 6.15 4.29
N ILE A 159 -16.43 6.75 3.91
CA ILE A 159 -17.76 6.19 4.08
C ILE A 159 -18.38 6.04 2.69
N THR A 160 -18.92 4.87 2.41
CA THR A 160 -19.59 4.57 1.16
C THR A 160 -20.96 4.03 1.47
N ALA A 161 -22.00 4.60 0.85
CA ALA A 161 -23.38 4.12 0.94
C ALA A 161 -23.86 3.71 -0.46
N THR A 162 -24.49 2.56 -0.55
CA THR A 162 -25.07 2.03 -1.79
C THR A 162 -26.53 1.68 -1.53
N LEU A 163 -27.41 2.17 -2.41
CA LEU A 163 -28.83 1.82 -2.42
C LEU A 163 -29.17 1.22 -3.78
N GLY A 164 -29.97 0.19 -3.80
CA GLY A 164 -30.36 -0.41 -5.05
C GLY A 164 -31.69 -1.17 -4.98
N VAL A 165 -32.24 -1.39 -6.16
CA VAL A 165 -33.45 -2.18 -6.38
C VAL A 165 -33.12 -3.34 -7.32
N ARG A 166 -33.76 -4.48 -7.07
CA ARG A 166 -33.68 -5.67 -7.89
C ARG A 166 -35.06 -6.01 -8.41
N PHE A 167 -35.18 -6.04 -9.71
CA PHE A 167 -36.42 -6.44 -10.42
C PHE A 167 -36.44 -7.95 -10.63
#